data_30a3f754353c0426b14d94898aa6d64d
#
_entry.id   30a3f754353c0426b14d94898aa6d64d
#
_cell.length_a   1.000
_cell.length_b   1.000
_cell.length_c   1.000
_cell.angle_alpha   90.00
_cell.angle_beta   90.00
_cell.angle_gamma   90.00
#
_symmetry.space_group_name_H-M   'P 1'
#
loop_
_entity.id
_entity.type
_entity.pdbx_description
1 polymer ?
#
loop_
_entity_poly.entity_id
_entity_poly.type
_entity_poly.pdbx_seq_one_letter_code
_entity_poly.pdbx_strand_id
1 'polypeptide(L)'
;MSGRIFRGAGACVQGKARHHAGQHRGEETVQEQTLDIATKDGVMETFICHPERGGPYPVVFLLMDAPGIREELRDMARRLGTVGYYVLLPNLYYRAGRDTIYGPDVLQHGSAEHARMRAVRTKMTIPPVMEDIGAMLRFVDGQAAAKPGPVGAHGYCMSGPYALAAAARYPDRVAAAASFYGTWLVNNEAEESPHRSFDRVKGELYIACAEHDDLAPLPMVEELRGLFERAGSPGQVELYPTVHHGFAFPQRWCYDKPAAERHWERLIALYRRRLG
;
A
#
# COMPACT_ATOMS: atom_id res chain seq x y z
N MET A 1 53.23 -64.93 28.78
CA MET A 1 53.51 -65.78 27.62
C MET A 1 52.81 -65.15 26.42
N SER A 2 53.65 -64.66 25.55
CA SER A 2 53.65 -64.74 24.10
C SER A 2 52.23 -64.48 23.45
N GLY A 3 52.02 -63.50 22.68
CA GLY A 3 52.78 -62.97 21.57
C GLY A 3 51.93 -63.16 20.34
N ARG A 4 51.63 -62.12 19.61
CA ARG A 4 51.94 -61.95 18.21
C ARG A 4 51.11 -60.77 17.57
N ILE A 5 51.87 -59.91 17.04
CA ILE A 5 51.52 -58.80 16.14
C ILE A 5 51.11 -59.38 14.77
N PHE A 6 50.08 -58.87 14.15
CA PHE A 6 49.96 -58.86 12.68
C PHE A 6 49.56 -57.48 12.22
N ARG A 7 50.46 -56.87 11.43
CA ARG A 7 50.23 -55.66 10.58
C ARG A 7 49.54 -56.15 9.30
N GLY A 8 48.54 -55.41 8.89
CA GLY A 8 47.97 -55.54 7.57
C GLY A 8 47.64 -54.18 7.03
N ALA A 9 48.44 -53.76 6.04
CA ALA A 9 48.22 -52.56 5.26
C ALA A 9 47.00 -52.75 4.30
N GLY A 10 46.17 -51.77 4.18
CA GLY A 10 45.03 -51.82 3.27
C GLY A 10 44.54 -50.42 2.88
N ALA A 11 45.08 -49.99 1.74
CA ALA A 11 44.50 -49.10 0.73
C ALA A 11 43.57 -47.94 1.15
N CYS A 12 44.12 -46.76 1.01
CA CYS A 12 43.43 -45.48 0.92
C CYS A 12 42.57 -45.41 -0.36
N VAL A 13 41.24 -45.41 -0.22
CA VAL A 13 40.32 -45.12 -1.32
C VAL A 13 39.93 -43.65 -1.18
N GLN A 14 40.53 -42.81 -2.02
CA GLN A 14 40.12 -41.40 -2.18
C GLN A 14 38.77 -41.38 -2.87
N GLY A 15 37.69 -41.22 -2.10
CA GLY A 15 36.38 -40.88 -2.59
C GLY A 15 36.37 -39.36 -2.95
N LYS A 16 36.37 -39.04 -4.23
CA LYS A 16 36.11 -37.67 -4.71
C LYS A 16 34.69 -37.27 -4.31
N ALA A 17 34.56 -36.44 -3.29
CA ALA A 17 33.34 -35.71 -3.01
C ALA A 17 33.04 -34.77 -4.21
N ARG A 18 32.00 -35.11 -4.97
CA ARG A 18 31.41 -34.18 -5.95
C ARG A 18 30.67 -33.13 -5.15
N HIS A 19 31.23 -31.95 -5.05
CA HIS A 19 30.49 -30.76 -4.65
C HIS A 19 29.43 -30.51 -5.72
N HIS A 20 28.19 -30.88 -5.47
CA HIS A 20 27.05 -30.26 -6.11
C HIS A 20 26.97 -28.85 -5.53
N ALA A 21 27.46 -27.86 -6.27
CA ALA A 21 27.10 -26.46 -6.10
C ALA A 21 25.62 -26.35 -6.42
N GLY A 22 24.77 -26.51 -5.42
CA GLY A 22 23.39 -26.09 -5.47
C GLY A 22 23.42 -24.59 -5.70
N GLN A 23 22.96 -24.16 -6.86
CA GLN A 23 22.57 -22.77 -7.07
C GLN A 23 21.44 -22.46 -6.08
N HIS A 24 21.80 -21.92 -4.91
CA HIS A 24 20.84 -21.17 -4.11
C HIS A 24 20.38 -20.01 -5.00
N ARG A 25 19.20 -20.12 -5.58
CA ARG A 25 18.43 -18.95 -5.98
C ARG A 25 18.33 -18.15 -4.69
N GLY A 26 19.06 -17.02 -4.61
CA GLY A 26 19.01 -16.14 -3.45
C GLY A 26 17.55 -15.83 -3.18
N GLU A 27 17.09 -16.08 -1.97
CA GLU A 27 15.80 -15.59 -1.50
C GLU A 27 15.80 -14.09 -1.78
N GLU A 28 14.82 -13.62 -2.53
CA GLU A 28 14.62 -12.20 -2.76
C GLU A 28 14.22 -11.59 -1.42
N THR A 29 15.17 -11.00 -0.74
CA THR A 29 14.95 -10.33 0.53
C THR A 29 14.48 -8.90 0.27
N VAL A 30 13.55 -8.45 1.08
CA VAL A 30 13.06 -7.07 1.08
C VAL A 30 13.80 -6.31 2.18
N GLN A 31 14.42 -5.19 1.83
CA GLN A 31 14.92 -4.23 2.81
C GLN A 31 13.77 -3.41 3.36
N GLU A 32 13.74 -3.22 4.66
CA GLU A 32 12.75 -2.39 5.32
C GLU A 32 13.38 -1.46 6.34
N GLN A 33 12.82 -0.28 6.45
CA GLN A 33 13.24 0.73 7.41
C GLN A 33 12.09 1.68 7.73
N THR A 34 12.17 2.32 8.88
CA THR A 34 11.29 3.43 9.23
C THR A 34 12.10 4.71 9.23
N LEU A 35 11.68 5.67 8.42
CA LEU A 35 12.34 6.98 8.28
C LEU A 35 11.37 8.12 8.57
N ASP A 36 11.94 9.23 8.95
CA ASP A 36 11.24 10.48 9.21
C ASP A 36 11.24 11.37 7.96
N ILE A 37 10.06 11.69 7.45
CA ILE A 37 9.90 12.64 6.36
C ILE A 37 9.48 13.99 6.93
N ALA A 38 10.29 15.03 6.68
CA ALA A 38 9.95 16.39 7.06
C ALA A 38 8.77 16.89 6.22
N THR A 39 7.74 17.37 6.89
CA THR A 39 6.54 17.96 6.30
C THR A 39 6.37 19.41 6.77
N LYS A 40 5.38 20.11 6.23
CA LYS A 40 5.04 21.47 6.67
C LYS A 40 4.62 21.51 8.16
N ASP A 41 3.97 20.47 8.64
CA ASP A 41 3.32 20.45 9.97
C ASP A 41 4.08 19.59 11.00
N GLY A 42 5.28 19.11 10.65
CA GLY A 42 6.11 18.33 11.54
C GLY A 42 6.86 17.19 10.84
N VAL A 43 7.05 16.09 11.55
CA VAL A 43 7.82 14.95 11.08
C VAL A 43 6.90 13.74 10.94
N MET A 44 6.79 13.22 9.73
CA MET A 44 5.93 12.10 9.39
C MET A 44 6.76 10.80 9.35
N GLU A 45 6.58 9.97 10.37
CA GLU A 45 7.16 8.63 10.39
C GLU A 45 6.61 7.81 9.23
N THR A 46 7.50 7.21 8.46
CA THR A 46 7.13 6.46 7.26
C THR A 46 7.86 5.13 7.22
N PHE A 47 7.10 4.03 7.17
CA PHE A 47 7.67 2.72 6.89
C PHE A 47 7.97 2.61 5.40
N ILE A 48 9.16 2.14 5.06
CA ILE A 48 9.65 2.01 3.69
C ILE A 48 10.16 0.60 3.49
N CYS A 49 9.80 -0.01 2.35
CA CYS A 49 10.38 -1.27 1.95
C CYS A 49 10.57 -1.34 0.43
N HIS A 50 11.60 -2.09 0.00
CA HIS A 50 11.91 -2.32 -1.41
C HIS A 50 12.78 -3.58 -1.54
N PRO A 51 12.92 -4.20 -2.72
CA PRO A 51 13.84 -5.31 -2.89
C PRO A 51 15.29 -4.93 -2.56
N GLU A 52 16.06 -5.88 -2.07
CA GLU A 52 17.46 -5.63 -1.68
C GLU A 52 18.36 -5.33 -2.86
N ARG A 53 18.10 -5.94 -4.03
CA ARG A 53 19.02 -5.90 -5.19
C ARG A 53 18.28 -5.53 -6.46
N GLY A 54 18.96 -4.80 -7.35
CA GLY A 54 18.49 -4.57 -8.71
C GLY A 54 17.76 -3.24 -8.97
N GLY A 55 17.72 -2.31 -8.00
CA GLY A 55 17.11 -0.99 -8.17
C GLY A 55 17.75 -0.10 -9.25
N PRO A 56 17.25 1.11 -9.46
CA PRO A 56 16.17 1.75 -8.71
C PRO A 56 14.78 1.21 -9.07
N TYR A 57 13.84 1.26 -8.10
CA TYR A 57 12.52 0.65 -8.20
C TYR A 57 11.42 1.69 -8.41
N PRO A 58 10.36 1.39 -9.20
CA PRO A 58 9.20 2.25 -9.29
C PRO A 58 8.59 2.50 -7.91
N VAL A 59 8.17 3.75 -7.67
CA VAL A 59 7.70 4.21 -6.36
C VAL A 59 6.20 4.07 -6.23
N VAL A 60 5.74 3.54 -5.09
CA VAL A 60 4.31 3.49 -4.76
C VAL A 60 4.06 3.97 -3.33
N PHE A 61 2.97 4.72 -3.14
CA PHE A 61 2.48 5.18 -1.86
C PHE A 61 1.31 4.31 -1.42
N LEU A 62 1.49 3.58 -0.34
CA LEU A 62 0.44 2.81 0.34
C LEU A 62 -0.13 3.66 1.47
N LEU A 63 -1.34 4.18 1.29
CA LEU A 63 -1.97 5.05 2.28
C LEU A 63 -2.83 4.21 3.25
N MET A 64 -2.59 4.41 4.54
CA MET A 64 -3.22 3.64 5.61
C MET A 64 -4.73 3.87 5.70
N ASP A 65 -5.45 2.88 6.20
CA ASP A 65 -6.86 3.01 6.59
C ASP A 65 -7.04 3.62 7.99
N ALA A 66 -8.29 3.80 8.44
CA ALA A 66 -8.59 4.50 9.70
C ALA A 66 -7.95 3.89 10.96
N PRO A 67 -7.80 2.56 11.12
CA PRO A 67 -7.04 1.99 12.24
C PRO A 67 -5.57 2.36 12.30
N GLY A 68 -5.02 2.99 11.26
CA GLY A 68 -3.62 3.40 11.25
C GLY A 68 -2.63 2.30 10.90
N ILE A 69 -1.33 2.63 11.02
CA ILE A 69 -0.26 1.68 10.69
C ILE A 69 -0.24 0.54 11.71
N ARG A 70 -0.22 -0.67 11.18
CA ARG A 70 -0.11 -1.92 11.92
C ARG A 70 0.61 -2.96 11.07
N GLU A 71 0.95 -4.10 11.64
CA GLU A 71 1.74 -5.12 10.95
C GLU A 71 1.07 -5.61 9.66
N GLU A 72 -0.25 -5.75 9.65
CA GLU A 72 -1.01 -6.11 8.45
C GLU A 72 -0.74 -5.17 7.25
N LEU A 73 -0.66 -3.84 7.48
CA LEU A 73 -0.30 -2.88 6.43
C LEU A 73 1.19 -2.96 6.03
N ARG A 74 2.08 -3.27 6.99
CA ARG A 74 3.49 -3.52 6.66
C ARG A 74 3.66 -4.77 5.82
N ASP A 75 2.88 -5.84 6.09
CA ASP A 75 2.87 -7.04 5.24
C ASP A 75 2.36 -6.74 3.82
N MET A 76 1.37 -5.88 3.69
CA MET A 76 0.91 -5.40 2.38
C MET A 76 2.00 -4.60 1.65
N ALA A 77 2.74 -3.76 2.37
CA ALA A 77 3.89 -3.05 1.81
C ALA A 77 5.01 -4.02 1.39
N ARG A 78 5.33 -5.04 2.21
CA ARG A 78 6.30 -6.09 1.87
C ARG A 78 5.87 -6.86 0.62
N ARG A 79 4.58 -7.19 0.48
CA ARG A 79 4.06 -7.84 -0.73
C ARG A 79 4.34 -7.01 -1.98
N LEU A 80 4.17 -5.70 -1.93
CA LEU A 80 4.54 -4.80 -3.04
C LEU A 80 6.06 -4.72 -3.23
N GLY A 81 6.81 -4.68 -2.14
CA GLY A 81 8.28 -4.74 -2.17
C GLY A 81 8.78 -5.98 -2.91
N THR A 82 8.25 -7.18 -2.60
CA THR A 82 8.63 -8.43 -3.28
C THR A 82 8.25 -8.47 -4.76
N VAL A 83 7.26 -7.68 -5.17
CA VAL A 83 6.87 -7.53 -6.59
C VAL A 83 7.78 -6.57 -7.35
N GLY A 84 8.62 -5.79 -6.65
CA GLY A 84 9.61 -4.92 -7.27
C GLY A 84 9.36 -3.42 -7.13
N TYR A 85 8.62 -2.98 -6.10
CA TYR A 85 8.34 -1.57 -5.86
C TYR A 85 9.12 -1.01 -4.67
N TYR A 86 9.42 0.29 -4.74
CA TYR A 86 9.84 1.10 -3.60
C TYR A 86 8.59 1.66 -2.92
N VAL A 87 8.25 1.11 -1.76
CA VAL A 87 6.95 1.35 -1.10
C VAL A 87 7.13 2.31 0.06
N LEU A 88 6.30 3.35 0.13
CA LEU A 88 6.17 4.23 1.29
C LEU A 88 4.80 3.99 1.94
N LEU A 89 4.81 3.71 3.24
CA LEU A 89 3.62 3.61 4.08
C LEU A 89 3.72 4.69 5.19
N PRO A 90 3.18 5.90 4.95
CA PRO A 90 3.28 7.02 5.88
C PRO A 90 2.29 6.90 7.04
N ASN A 91 2.72 7.33 8.24
CA ASN A 91 1.80 7.58 9.33
C ASN A 91 1.07 8.91 9.10
N LEU A 92 -0.10 8.88 8.47
CA LEU A 92 -0.89 10.08 8.20
C LEU A 92 -1.43 10.74 9.47
N TYR A 93 -1.39 10.05 10.61
CA TYR A 93 -1.79 10.60 11.91
C TYR A 93 -0.66 11.30 12.66
N TYR A 94 0.50 11.49 12.06
CA TYR A 94 1.69 12.06 12.73
C TYR A 94 1.43 13.40 13.44
N ARG A 95 0.44 14.20 12.98
CA ARG A 95 0.02 15.44 13.66
C ARG A 95 -0.62 15.20 15.02
N ALA A 96 -1.09 14.00 15.29
CA ALA A 96 -1.62 13.57 16.58
C ALA A 96 -0.58 12.84 17.45
N GLY A 97 0.62 12.59 16.91
CA GLY A 97 1.72 11.91 17.59
C GLY A 97 2.28 10.73 16.77
N ARG A 98 3.44 10.23 17.20
CA ARG A 98 4.12 9.10 16.53
C ARG A 98 3.43 7.77 16.82
N ASP A 99 2.96 7.57 18.01
CA ASP A 99 2.41 6.31 18.52
C ASP A 99 0.88 6.28 18.45
N THR A 100 0.33 6.52 17.25
CA THR A 100 -1.11 6.39 17.04
C THR A 100 -1.49 4.92 16.82
N ILE A 101 -1.10 4.06 17.76
CA ILE A 101 -1.47 2.65 17.80
C ILE A 101 -2.79 2.52 18.55
N TYR A 102 -3.70 1.73 18.01
CA TYR A 102 -5.02 1.47 18.58
C TYR A 102 -5.15 0.01 19.02
N GLY A 103 -5.95 -0.22 20.05
CA GLY A 103 -6.26 -1.56 20.54
C GLY A 103 -7.10 -2.39 19.53
N PRO A 104 -7.27 -3.69 19.80
CA PRO A 104 -7.94 -4.62 18.88
C PRO A 104 -9.43 -4.29 18.65
N ASP A 105 -10.04 -3.53 19.55
CA ASP A 105 -11.43 -3.09 19.49
C ASP A 105 -11.64 -1.75 18.76
N VAL A 106 -10.60 -1.24 18.06
CA VAL A 106 -10.65 0.05 17.34
C VAL A 106 -11.79 0.14 16.31
N LEU A 107 -12.21 -0.98 15.75
CA LEU A 107 -13.33 -1.03 14.80
C LEU A 107 -14.68 -1.32 15.48
N GLN A 108 -14.71 -1.61 16.77
CA GLN A 108 -15.92 -1.85 17.52
C GLN A 108 -16.57 -0.50 17.88
N HIS A 109 -17.73 -0.23 17.30
CA HIS A 109 -18.51 0.97 17.60
C HIS A 109 -18.81 1.07 19.09
N GLY A 110 -18.54 2.25 19.68
CA GLY A 110 -18.76 2.50 21.10
C GLY A 110 -17.57 2.16 22.01
N SER A 111 -16.52 1.49 21.51
CA SER A 111 -15.29 1.29 22.29
C SER A 111 -14.51 2.60 22.49
N ALA A 112 -13.69 2.64 23.54
CA ALA A 112 -12.80 3.79 23.80
C ALA A 112 -11.79 3.98 22.67
N GLU A 113 -11.25 2.89 22.12
CA GLU A 113 -10.32 2.92 21.00
C GLU A 113 -10.95 3.45 19.72
N HIS A 114 -12.20 3.05 19.44
CA HIS A 114 -12.95 3.60 18.32
C HIS A 114 -13.16 5.11 18.47
N ALA A 115 -13.52 5.58 19.65
CA ALA A 115 -13.69 7.01 19.93
C ALA A 115 -12.37 7.78 19.76
N ARG A 116 -11.25 7.23 20.27
CA ARG A 116 -9.90 7.79 20.14
C ARG A 116 -9.48 7.91 18.68
N MET A 117 -9.65 6.85 17.89
CA MET A 117 -9.35 6.84 16.46
C MET A 117 -10.21 7.87 15.71
N ARG A 118 -11.50 7.92 15.99
CA ARG A 118 -12.40 8.90 15.36
C ARG A 118 -12.00 10.34 15.65
N ALA A 119 -11.58 10.66 16.87
CA ALA A 119 -11.14 12.01 17.25
C ALA A 119 -9.93 12.48 16.43
N VAL A 120 -9.04 11.56 16.04
CA VAL A 120 -7.91 11.87 15.15
C VAL A 120 -8.36 11.91 13.69
N ARG A 121 -9.10 10.90 13.23
CA ARG A 121 -9.55 10.77 11.83
C ARG A 121 -10.39 11.98 11.37
N THR A 122 -11.27 12.51 12.21
CA THR A 122 -12.13 13.66 11.83
C THR A 122 -11.37 14.95 11.54
N LYS A 123 -10.10 15.03 11.96
CA LYS A 123 -9.20 16.16 11.66
C LYS A 123 -8.47 15.97 10.32
N MET A 124 -8.58 14.79 9.71
CA MET A 124 -7.91 14.46 8.46
C MET A 124 -8.78 14.95 7.30
N THR A 125 -8.26 15.91 6.53
CA THR A 125 -8.89 16.42 5.32
C THR A 125 -7.94 16.29 4.13
N ILE A 126 -8.43 16.43 2.92
CA ILE A 126 -7.64 16.28 1.71
C ILE A 126 -6.48 17.28 1.61
N PRO A 127 -6.65 18.60 1.83
CA PRO A 127 -5.58 19.56 1.62
C PRO A 127 -4.28 19.29 2.41
N PRO A 128 -4.29 19.07 3.75
CA PRO A 128 -3.05 18.76 4.47
C PRO A 128 -2.42 17.43 4.03
N VAL A 129 -3.21 16.42 3.68
CA VAL A 129 -2.67 15.16 3.15
C VAL A 129 -2.01 15.38 1.78
N MET A 130 -2.52 16.27 0.94
CA MET A 130 -1.85 16.61 -0.33
C MET A 130 -0.50 17.28 -0.11
N GLU A 131 -0.35 18.13 0.91
CA GLU A 131 0.97 18.69 1.28
C GLU A 131 1.92 17.57 1.76
N ASP A 132 1.42 16.55 2.48
CA ASP A 132 2.20 15.37 2.88
C ASP A 132 2.64 14.56 1.65
N ILE A 133 1.75 14.33 0.68
CA ILE A 133 2.10 13.68 -0.60
C ILE A 133 3.20 14.48 -1.31
N GLY A 134 3.12 15.81 -1.33
CA GLY A 134 4.18 16.65 -1.89
C GLY A 134 5.53 16.48 -1.17
N ALA A 135 5.52 16.32 0.15
CA ALA A 135 6.73 16.01 0.91
C ALA A 135 7.29 14.62 0.58
N MET A 136 6.42 13.62 0.42
CA MET A 136 6.84 12.28 -0.01
C MET A 136 7.45 12.28 -1.41
N LEU A 137 6.87 13.03 -2.36
CA LEU A 137 7.43 13.18 -3.71
C LEU A 137 8.83 13.79 -3.68
N ARG A 138 9.05 14.83 -2.89
CA ARG A 138 10.40 15.42 -2.71
C ARG A 138 11.38 14.45 -2.04
N PHE A 139 10.90 13.68 -1.07
CA PHE A 139 11.70 12.69 -0.37
C PHE A 139 12.22 11.60 -1.33
N VAL A 140 11.33 11.02 -2.14
CA VAL A 140 11.73 9.95 -3.07
C VAL A 140 12.66 10.41 -4.18
N ASP A 141 12.59 11.68 -4.58
CA ASP A 141 13.53 12.27 -5.55
C ASP A 141 14.98 12.25 -5.06
N GLY A 142 15.22 12.16 -3.74
CA GLY A 142 16.53 12.04 -3.11
C GLY A 142 16.97 10.61 -2.77
N GLN A 143 16.16 9.59 -3.06
CA GLN A 143 16.45 8.20 -2.68
C GLN A 143 17.09 7.41 -3.81
N ALA A 144 18.28 6.87 -3.60
CA ALA A 144 19.02 6.13 -4.62
C ALA A 144 18.28 4.84 -5.09
N ALA A 145 17.51 4.19 -4.20
CA ALA A 145 16.75 3.00 -4.52
C ALA A 145 15.39 3.30 -5.18
N ALA A 146 14.94 4.56 -5.19
CA ALA A 146 13.70 4.97 -5.83
C ALA A 146 13.96 5.38 -7.29
N LYS A 147 13.20 4.82 -8.21
CA LYS A 147 13.26 5.18 -9.63
C LYS A 147 12.73 6.60 -9.83
N PRO A 148 13.49 7.52 -10.42
CA PRO A 148 12.99 8.84 -10.76
C PRO A 148 11.82 8.78 -11.74
N GLY A 149 10.87 9.71 -11.60
CA GLY A 149 9.76 9.82 -12.54
C GLY A 149 8.38 9.62 -11.90
N PRO A 150 7.45 8.94 -12.60
CA PRO A 150 6.09 8.78 -12.11
C PRO A 150 6.01 7.83 -10.92
N VAL A 151 5.02 8.07 -10.06
CA VAL A 151 4.73 7.25 -8.88
C VAL A 151 3.29 6.70 -8.95
N GLY A 152 3.05 5.63 -8.20
CA GLY A 152 1.71 5.13 -7.92
C GLY A 152 1.25 5.54 -6.52
N ALA A 153 -0.06 5.62 -6.32
CA ALA A 153 -0.65 5.80 -5.00
C ALA A 153 -1.89 4.90 -4.85
N HIS A 154 -2.09 4.30 -3.69
CA HIS A 154 -3.35 3.63 -3.40
C HIS A 154 -3.72 3.78 -1.94
N GLY A 155 -5.01 3.72 -1.68
CA GLY A 155 -5.54 3.89 -0.34
C GLY A 155 -6.77 3.03 -0.10
N TYR A 156 -7.00 2.78 1.17
CA TYR A 156 -8.08 1.95 1.67
C TYR A 156 -8.99 2.78 2.57
N CYS A 157 -10.31 2.58 2.49
CA CYS A 157 -11.25 3.22 3.39
C CYS A 157 -11.09 4.76 3.35
N MET A 158 -10.72 5.39 4.46
CA MET A 158 -10.54 6.83 4.58
C MET A 158 -9.48 7.41 3.61
N SER A 159 -8.51 6.62 3.20
CA SER A 159 -7.43 7.11 2.32
C SER A 159 -7.66 6.83 0.84
N GLY A 160 -8.73 6.13 0.47
CA GLY A 160 -9.16 6.02 -0.91
C GLY A 160 -9.31 7.38 -1.59
N PRO A 161 -10.07 8.33 -1.02
CA PRO A 161 -10.16 9.69 -1.55
C PRO A 161 -8.82 10.42 -1.63
N TYR A 162 -7.88 10.17 -0.71
CA TYR A 162 -6.55 10.81 -0.77
C TYR A 162 -5.72 10.31 -1.95
N ALA A 163 -5.79 9.03 -2.29
CA ALA A 163 -5.11 8.50 -3.46
C ALA A 163 -5.63 9.12 -4.76
N LEU A 164 -6.94 9.29 -4.89
CA LEU A 164 -7.56 9.92 -6.06
C LEU A 164 -7.21 11.42 -6.13
N ALA A 165 -7.28 12.11 -5.01
CA ALA A 165 -6.92 13.53 -4.93
C ALA A 165 -5.44 13.76 -5.26
N ALA A 166 -4.55 12.83 -4.90
CA ALA A 166 -3.13 12.92 -5.24
C ALA A 166 -2.91 12.88 -6.75
N ALA A 167 -3.66 12.05 -7.49
CA ALA A 167 -3.58 11.99 -8.96
C ALA A 167 -4.04 13.30 -9.63
N ALA A 168 -5.04 13.96 -9.05
CA ALA A 168 -5.52 15.24 -9.55
C ALA A 168 -4.61 16.43 -9.15
N ARG A 169 -4.00 16.37 -7.96
CA ARG A 169 -3.12 17.43 -7.43
C ARG A 169 -1.73 17.41 -8.04
N TYR A 170 -1.24 16.20 -8.38
CA TYR A 170 0.09 15.97 -8.94
C TYR A 170 0.02 15.16 -10.25
N PRO A 171 -0.71 15.65 -11.28
CA PRO A 171 -1.03 14.87 -12.48
C PRO A 171 0.19 14.49 -13.30
N ASP A 172 1.29 15.24 -13.19
CA ASP A 172 2.55 14.92 -13.88
C ASP A 172 3.43 13.94 -13.12
N ARG A 173 3.08 13.63 -11.87
CA ARG A 173 3.85 12.73 -11.00
C ARG A 173 3.08 11.46 -10.64
N VAL A 174 1.80 11.53 -10.38
CA VAL A 174 0.99 10.36 -10.01
C VAL A 174 0.37 9.77 -11.28
N ALA A 175 1.04 8.77 -11.85
CA ALA A 175 0.60 8.12 -13.09
C ALA A 175 -0.42 7.00 -12.87
N ALA A 176 -0.57 6.51 -11.65
CA ALA A 176 -1.51 5.47 -11.26
C ALA A 176 -2.06 5.75 -9.87
N ALA A 177 -3.38 5.73 -9.70
CA ALA A 177 -3.97 5.80 -8.38
C ALA A 177 -5.12 4.79 -8.22
N ALA A 178 -5.19 4.15 -7.03
CA ALA A 178 -6.26 3.22 -6.72
C ALA A 178 -6.94 3.54 -5.39
N SER A 179 -8.26 3.41 -5.37
CA SER A 179 -9.10 3.53 -4.18
C SER A 179 -9.83 2.22 -3.95
N PHE A 180 -9.61 1.58 -2.81
CA PHE A 180 -10.32 0.36 -2.42
C PHE A 180 -11.32 0.67 -1.31
N TYR A 181 -12.60 0.42 -1.58
CA TYR A 181 -13.72 0.79 -0.70
C TYR A 181 -13.51 2.16 -0.04
N GLY A 182 -13.12 3.15 -0.88
CA GLY A 182 -12.92 4.52 -0.44
C GLY A 182 -14.21 5.15 0.07
N THR A 183 -14.12 5.86 1.19
CA THR A 183 -15.29 6.48 1.82
C THR A 183 -15.58 7.85 1.21
N TRP A 184 -16.87 8.18 1.05
CA TRP A 184 -17.30 9.54 0.68
C TRP A 184 -16.64 10.09 -0.61
N LEU A 185 -16.47 9.22 -1.62
CA LEU A 185 -15.84 9.59 -2.90
C LEU A 185 -16.65 10.64 -3.67
N VAL A 186 -17.95 10.68 -3.46
CA VAL A 186 -18.84 11.77 -3.90
C VAL A 186 -19.45 12.40 -2.66
N ASN A 187 -19.07 13.64 -2.40
CA ASN A 187 -19.65 14.47 -1.36
C ASN A 187 -19.89 15.89 -1.94
N ASN A 188 -21.14 16.16 -2.26
CA ASN A 188 -21.52 17.43 -2.90
C ASN A 188 -21.42 18.64 -1.97
N GLU A 189 -21.30 18.44 -0.65
CA GLU A 189 -21.11 19.50 0.34
C GLU A 189 -19.62 19.83 0.56
N ALA A 190 -18.71 18.91 0.20
CA ALA A 190 -17.27 19.11 0.37
C ALA A 190 -16.62 19.65 -0.90
N GLU A 191 -15.98 20.79 -0.80
CA GLU A 191 -15.28 21.44 -1.91
C GLU A 191 -14.14 20.57 -2.45
N GLU A 192 -13.42 19.88 -1.56
CA GLU A 192 -12.29 19.01 -1.90
C GLU A 192 -12.68 17.58 -2.27
N SER A 193 -13.97 17.27 -2.43
CA SER A 193 -14.39 15.92 -2.78
C SER A 193 -13.72 15.44 -4.08
N PRO A 194 -13.15 14.22 -4.13
CA PRO A 194 -12.30 13.75 -5.24
C PRO A 194 -12.96 13.86 -6.62
N HIS A 195 -14.27 13.60 -6.69
CA HIS A 195 -15.01 13.64 -7.96
C HIS A 195 -14.96 15.00 -8.66
N ARG A 196 -14.74 16.11 -7.91
CA ARG A 196 -14.68 17.46 -8.45
C ARG A 196 -13.40 17.78 -9.22
N SER A 197 -12.43 16.85 -9.20
CA SER A 197 -11.11 17.05 -9.82
C SER A 197 -10.71 15.91 -10.75
N PHE A 198 -11.63 15.04 -11.12
CA PHE A 198 -11.34 13.93 -12.04
C PHE A 198 -10.86 14.42 -13.42
N ASP A 199 -11.35 15.55 -13.89
CA ASP A 199 -10.93 16.21 -15.14
C ASP A 199 -9.45 16.64 -15.17
N ARG A 200 -8.81 16.76 -14.01
CA ARG A 200 -7.38 17.11 -13.89
C ARG A 200 -6.46 15.91 -13.92
N VAL A 201 -7.01 14.70 -13.82
CA VAL A 201 -6.21 13.46 -13.74
C VAL A 201 -5.66 13.11 -15.11
N LYS A 202 -4.33 12.96 -15.21
CA LYS A 202 -3.64 12.46 -16.40
C LYS A 202 -3.30 10.96 -16.29
N GLY A 203 -3.13 10.48 -15.07
CA GLY A 203 -2.85 9.09 -14.76
C GLY A 203 -4.09 8.20 -14.86
N GLU A 204 -3.89 6.90 -14.69
CA GLU A 204 -4.98 5.92 -14.68
C GLU A 204 -5.53 5.74 -13.27
N LEU A 205 -6.85 5.80 -13.11
CA LEU A 205 -7.54 5.56 -11.85
C LEU A 205 -8.19 4.18 -11.82
N TYR A 206 -8.07 3.49 -10.70
CA TYR A 206 -8.82 2.29 -10.40
C TYR A 206 -9.62 2.48 -9.12
N ILE A 207 -10.95 2.45 -9.21
CA ILE A 207 -11.83 2.67 -8.06
C ILE A 207 -12.63 1.40 -7.83
N ALA A 208 -12.34 0.69 -6.74
CA ALA A 208 -13.04 -0.50 -6.32
C ALA A 208 -14.03 -0.18 -5.19
N CYS A 209 -15.29 -0.44 -5.41
CA CYS A 209 -16.36 -0.25 -4.44
C CYS A 209 -16.89 -1.61 -3.97
N ALA A 210 -17.14 -1.77 -2.67
CA ALA A 210 -17.80 -2.95 -2.13
C ALA A 210 -19.33 -2.81 -2.27
N GLU A 211 -20.03 -3.92 -2.54
CA GLU A 211 -21.51 -3.87 -2.67
C GLU A 211 -22.19 -3.55 -1.34
N HIS A 212 -21.65 -4.08 -0.23
CA HIS A 212 -22.20 -3.85 1.11
C HIS A 212 -21.31 -2.85 1.87
N ASP A 213 -21.54 -1.56 1.63
CA ASP A 213 -20.75 -0.49 2.22
C ASP A 213 -21.59 0.74 2.55
N ASP A 214 -21.86 0.95 3.84
CA ASP A 214 -22.61 2.12 4.31
C ASP A 214 -21.85 3.46 4.12
N LEU A 215 -20.53 3.40 3.94
CA LEU A 215 -19.67 4.57 3.71
C LEU A 215 -19.50 4.92 2.22
N ALA A 216 -19.94 3.99 1.36
CA ALA A 216 -19.97 4.13 -0.08
C ALA A 216 -21.18 3.41 -0.67
N PRO A 217 -22.43 3.84 -0.33
CA PRO A 217 -23.65 3.15 -0.71
C PRO A 217 -23.84 3.12 -2.22
N LEU A 218 -24.56 2.11 -2.74
CA LEU A 218 -24.77 1.90 -4.17
C LEU A 218 -25.25 3.14 -4.94
N PRO A 219 -26.17 3.98 -4.43
CA PRO A 219 -26.54 5.21 -5.12
C PRO A 219 -25.35 6.17 -5.33
N MET A 220 -24.43 6.28 -4.34
CA MET A 220 -23.21 7.07 -4.49
C MET A 220 -22.26 6.42 -5.53
N VAL A 221 -22.18 5.09 -5.58
CA VAL A 221 -21.35 4.38 -6.58
C VAL A 221 -21.86 4.63 -8.01
N GLU A 222 -23.16 4.63 -8.21
CA GLU A 222 -23.77 4.95 -9.51
C GLU A 222 -23.50 6.41 -9.91
N GLU A 223 -23.68 7.36 -8.98
CA GLU A 223 -23.31 8.75 -9.21
C GLU A 223 -21.82 8.91 -9.55
N LEU A 224 -20.95 8.23 -8.80
CA LEU A 224 -19.50 8.22 -9.03
C LEU A 224 -19.14 7.75 -10.43
N ARG A 225 -19.78 6.68 -10.93
CA ARG A 225 -19.57 6.19 -12.30
C ARG A 225 -19.91 7.23 -13.33
N GLY A 226 -21.09 7.82 -13.21
CA GLY A 226 -21.53 8.85 -14.14
C GLY A 226 -20.62 10.09 -14.12
N LEU A 227 -20.13 10.50 -12.95
CA LEU A 227 -19.17 11.60 -12.81
C LEU A 227 -17.82 11.26 -13.43
N PHE A 228 -17.33 10.05 -13.18
CA PHE A 228 -16.06 9.55 -13.70
C PHE A 228 -16.08 9.47 -15.25
N GLU A 229 -17.13 8.92 -15.82
CA GLU A 229 -17.33 8.85 -17.28
C GLU A 229 -17.41 10.23 -17.93
N ARG A 230 -18.16 11.16 -17.33
CA ARG A 230 -18.28 12.55 -17.83
C ARG A 230 -16.98 13.32 -17.77
N ALA A 231 -16.15 13.06 -16.79
CA ALA A 231 -14.83 13.67 -16.67
C ALA A 231 -13.84 13.17 -17.72
N GLY A 232 -14.10 12.01 -18.33
CA GLY A 232 -13.19 11.38 -19.29
C GLY A 232 -11.88 10.91 -18.69
N SER A 233 -11.83 10.70 -17.38
CA SER A 233 -10.62 10.26 -16.68
C SER A 233 -10.22 8.84 -17.12
N PRO A 234 -8.94 8.57 -17.36
CA PRO A 234 -8.49 7.21 -17.69
C PRO A 234 -8.70 6.25 -16.52
N GLY A 235 -9.22 5.04 -16.80
CA GLY A 235 -9.39 4.01 -15.78
C GLY A 235 -10.81 3.47 -15.67
N GLN A 236 -11.19 3.02 -14.47
CA GLN A 236 -12.50 2.39 -14.26
C GLN A 236 -12.98 2.47 -12.82
N VAL A 237 -14.30 2.40 -12.67
CA VAL A 237 -15.01 2.17 -11.39
C VAL A 237 -15.58 0.76 -11.42
N GLU A 238 -15.11 -0.11 -10.51
CA GLU A 238 -15.51 -1.52 -10.43
C GLU A 238 -16.27 -1.79 -9.13
N LEU A 239 -17.45 -2.40 -9.24
CA LEU A 239 -18.19 -2.92 -8.09
C LEU A 239 -17.75 -4.35 -7.79
N TYR A 240 -17.39 -4.61 -6.55
CA TYR A 240 -17.07 -5.93 -6.02
C TYR A 240 -18.36 -6.49 -5.40
N PRO A 241 -19.01 -7.48 -6.04
CA PRO A 241 -20.27 -8.02 -5.56
C PRO A 241 -20.10 -8.84 -4.28
N THR A 242 -21.13 -8.88 -3.46
CA THR A 242 -21.25 -9.70 -2.24
C THR A 242 -20.24 -9.42 -1.13
N VAL A 243 -19.35 -8.46 -1.30
CA VAL A 243 -18.35 -8.14 -0.28
C VAL A 243 -18.68 -6.89 0.53
N HIS A 244 -18.13 -6.82 1.72
CA HIS A 244 -18.31 -5.72 2.66
C HIS A 244 -17.10 -4.76 2.67
N HIS A 245 -17.32 -3.56 3.23
CA HIS A 245 -16.26 -2.60 3.50
C HIS A 245 -15.10 -3.24 4.28
N GLY A 246 -13.89 -3.20 3.74
CA GLY A 246 -12.71 -3.78 4.38
C GLY A 246 -12.34 -5.20 3.93
N PHE A 247 -12.97 -5.73 2.89
CA PHE A 247 -12.81 -7.10 2.38
C PHE A 247 -11.36 -7.53 2.09
N ALA A 248 -10.46 -6.58 1.87
CA ALA A 248 -9.07 -6.86 1.50
C ALA A 248 -8.16 -7.19 2.69
N PHE A 249 -8.62 -7.00 3.93
CA PHE A 249 -7.82 -7.17 5.14
C PHE A 249 -8.07 -8.52 5.82
N PRO A 250 -7.08 -9.44 5.85
CA PRO A 250 -7.24 -10.80 6.37
C PRO A 250 -7.67 -10.89 7.84
N GLN A 251 -7.35 -9.88 8.65
CA GLN A 251 -7.70 -9.87 10.07
C GLN A 251 -9.11 -9.33 10.35
N ARG A 252 -9.88 -8.97 9.33
CA ARG A 252 -11.25 -8.48 9.48
C ARG A 252 -12.27 -9.58 9.30
N TRP A 253 -13.39 -9.45 10.02
CA TRP A 253 -14.53 -10.37 9.89
C TRP A 253 -15.11 -10.44 8.47
N CYS A 254 -14.96 -9.37 7.70
CA CYS A 254 -15.48 -9.23 6.34
C CYS A 254 -14.45 -9.61 5.26
N TYR A 255 -13.33 -10.23 5.64
CA TYR A 255 -12.33 -10.67 4.67
C TYR A 255 -12.92 -11.65 3.66
N ASP A 256 -12.76 -11.32 2.39
CA ASP A 256 -13.12 -12.19 1.27
C ASP A 256 -11.87 -12.47 0.44
N LYS A 257 -11.36 -13.70 0.52
CA LYS A 257 -10.10 -14.07 -0.14
C LYS A 257 -10.15 -13.90 -1.66
N PRO A 258 -11.20 -14.35 -2.40
CA PRO A 258 -11.29 -14.13 -3.84
C PRO A 258 -11.26 -12.65 -4.22
N ALA A 259 -12.01 -11.81 -3.54
CA ALA A 259 -12.00 -10.37 -3.78
C ALA A 259 -10.67 -9.71 -3.39
N ALA A 260 -10.05 -10.14 -2.29
CA ALA A 260 -8.74 -9.68 -1.87
C ALA A 260 -7.64 -10.03 -2.87
N GLU A 261 -7.63 -11.23 -3.44
CA GLU A 261 -6.67 -11.58 -4.50
C GLU A 261 -6.96 -10.82 -5.80
N ARG A 262 -8.23 -10.64 -6.18
CA ARG A 262 -8.61 -9.82 -7.33
C ARG A 262 -8.13 -8.36 -7.17
N HIS A 263 -8.25 -7.77 -5.98
CA HIS A 263 -7.76 -6.43 -5.73
C HIS A 263 -6.25 -6.32 -5.94
N TRP A 264 -5.46 -7.33 -5.49
CA TRP A 264 -4.01 -7.40 -5.75
C TRP A 264 -3.68 -7.53 -7.23
N GLU A 265 -4.38 -8.38 -7.96
CA GLU A 265 -4.22 -8.53 -9.41
C GLU A 265 -4.46 -7.20 -10.13
N ARG A 266 -5.54 -6.49 -9.80
CA ARG A 266 -5.90 -5.19 -10.38
C ARG A 266 -4.85 -4.13 -10.07
N LEU A 267 -4.44 -4.03 -8.81
CA LEU A 267 -3.45 -3.06 -8.36
C LEU A 267 -2.08 -3.27 -9.03
N ILE A 268 -1.58 -4.50 -9.01
CA ILE A 268 -0.29 -4.83 -9.61
C ILE A 268 -0.34 -4.64 -11.14
N ALA A 269 -1.42 -5.03 -11.79
CA ALA A 269 -1.61 -4.80 -13.23
C ALA A 269 -1.64 -3.31 -13.58
N LEU A 270 -2.32 -2.48 -12.77
CA LEU A 270 -2.33 -1.02 -12.91
C LEU A 270 -0.91 -0.45 -12.83
N TYR A 271 -0.17 -0.83 -11.80
CA TYR A 271 1.19 -0.33 -11.58
C TYR A 271 2.16 -0.77 -12.68
N ARG A 272 2.10 -2.02 -13.12
CA ARG A 272 2.92 -2.52 -14.25
C ARG A 272 2.66 -1.75 -15.54
N ARG A 273 1.41 -1.39 -15.83
CA ARG A 273 1.09 -0.60 -17.04
C ARG A 273 1.59 0.83 -16.98
N ARG A 274 1.64 1.43 -15.78
CA ARG A 274 1.85 2.88 -15.64
C ARG A 274 3.21 3.27 -15.07
N LEU A 275 3.89 2.35 -14.40
CA LEU A 275 5.19 2.63 -13.75
C LEU A 275 6.34 1.78 -14.35
N GLY A 276 6.02 0.68 -15.00
CA GLY A 276 6.99 -0.25 -15.60
C GLY A 276 7.50 -1.29 -14.64
#